data_1620a6e0350c0bd9a30100149346a596
#
_entry.id   1620a6e0350c0bd9a30100149346a596
#
_cell.length_a   1.000
_cell.length_b   1.000
_cell.length_c   1.000
_cell.angle_alpha   90.00
_cell.angle_beta   90.00
_cell.angle_gamma   90.00
#
_symmetry.space_group_name_H-M   'P 1'
#
loop_
_entity.id
_entity.type
_entity.pdbx_description
1 polymer ?
#
loop_
_entity_poly.entity_id
_entity_poly.type
_entity_poly.pdbx_seq_one_letter_code
_entity_poly.pdbx_strand_id
1 'polypeptide(L)'
;MSGSSRLSILLLLALIFSVQVSFSQKSKSQLEKEKQENLKRIEEAHSILQETETQKKSTLGQLSAISRQIEASEMLIGSISEEVNLLGSDIDELNQVVKSLDADLKALKQEYASMIYAASKSRHGFDRITFLFSAQTFSQFLRRLSYLSQYAEARKTQAVQIKRVTEALNGQKREFEAKRTEQQKLLASQVAENKSLLALK
;
A
#
# COMPACT_ATOMS: atom_id res chain seq x y z
N MET A 1 48.81 -13.71 14.61
CA MET A 1 47.91 -14.74 14.07
C MET A 1 46.45 -14.47 14.50
N SER A 2 45.84 -13.34 14.16
CA SER A 2 44.44 -13.06 14.56
C SER A 2 43.58 -12.32 13.52
N GLY A 3 44.09 -12.13 12.31
CA GLY A 3 43.37 -11.45 11.23
C GLY A 3 42.53 -12.38 10.36
N SER A 4 42.99 -13.58 10.12
CA SER A 4 42.31 -14.54 9.21
C SER A 4 41.03 -15.13 9.81
N SER A 5 40.98 -15.33 11.13
CA SER A 5 39.80 -15.85 11.82
C SER A 5 38.60 -14.90 11.80
N ARG A 6 38.83 -13.60 11.91
CA ARG A 6 37.76 -12.59 11.85
C ARG A 6 37.19 -12.41 10.45
N LEU A 7 38.03 -12.53 9.43
CA LEU A 7 37.61 -12.49 8.02
C LEU A 7 36.75 -13.71 7.64
N SER A 8 37.12 -14.89 8.16
CA SER A 8 36.36 -16.14 7.94
C SER A 8 34.98 -16.08 8.61
N ILE A 9 34.88 -15.50 9.83
CA ILE A 9 33.60 -15.33 10.53
C ILE A 9 32.70 -14.34 9.83
N LEU A 10 33.24 -13.23 9.30
CA LEU A 10 32.48 -12.24 8.51
C LEU A 10 31.97 -12.81 7.18
N LEU A 11 32.77 -13.65 6.52
CA LEU A 11 32.37 -14.36 5.29
C LEU A 11 31.28 -15.41 5.57
N LEU A 12 31.36 -16.10 6.69
CA LEU A 12 30.35 -17.09 7.12
C LEU A 12 29.03 -16.40 7.52
N LEU A 13 29.09 -15.23 8.17
CA LEU A 13 27.92 -14.43 8.51
C LEU A 13 27.25 -13.83 7.26
N ALA A 14 28.03 -13.40 6.26
CA ALA A 14 27.52 -12.93 4.98
C ALA A 14 26.84 -14.06 4.18
N LEU A 15 27.35 -15.30 4.26
CA LEU A 15 26.78 -16.45 3.60
C LEU A 15 25.45 -16.88 4.26
N ILE A 16 25.31 -16.74 5.59
CA ILE A 16 24.07 -17.05 6.31
C ILE A 16 22.99 -15.98 6.03
N PHE A 17 23.39 -14.72 5.79
CA PHE A 17 22.46 -13.65 5.48
C PHE A 17 21.90 -13.71 4.03
N SER A 18 22.61 -14.39 3.12
CA SER A 18 22.17 -14.56 1.72
C SER A 18 21.12 -15.68 1.52
N VAL A 19 20.83 -16.51 2.50
CA VAL A 19 19.87 -17.63 2.42
C VAL A 19 18.45 -17.24 2.83
N GLN A 20 18.22 -16.02 3.35
CA GLN A 20 16.91 -15.62 3.88
C GLN A 20 15.92 -15.02 2.86
N VAL A 21 16.17 -15.08 1.55
CA VAL A 21 15.28 -14.48 0.55
C VAL A 21 14.78 -15.52 -0.43
N SER A 22 14.06 -16.53 0.05
CA SER A 22 13.31 -17.42 -0.85
C SER A 22 12.06 -17.99 -0.16
N PHE A 23 11.32 -17.20 0.59
CA PHE A 23 9.90 -17.44 0.73
C PHE A 23 9.26 -16.79 -0.51
N SER A 24 9.10 -17.59 -1.56
CA SER A 24 8.34 -17.22 -2.73
C SER A 24 6.88 -17.01 -2.34
N GLN A 25 6.54 -15.80 -1.89
CA GLN A 25 5.15 -15.36 -1.90
C GLN A 25 4.70 -15.40 -3.36
N LYS A 26 3.69 -16.22 -3.65
CA LYS A 26 3.04 -16.22 -4.97
C LYS A 26 2.70 -14.77 -5.30
N SER A 27 3.23 -14.26 -6.41
CA SER A 27 2.95 -12.89 -6.80
C SER A 27 1.46 -12.74 -7.15
N LYS A 28 0.87 -11.55 -6.96
CA LYS A 28 -0.51 -11.26 -7.37
C LYS A 28 -0.79 -11.70 -8.82
N SER A 29 0.20 -11.56 -9.69
CA SER A 29 0.14 -12.01 -11.08
C SER A 29 0.02 -13.54 -11.22
N GLN A 30 0.65 -14.30 -10.34
CA GLN A 30 0.54 -15.78 -10.36
C GLN A 30 -0.83 -16.23 -9.86
N LEU A 31 -1.34 -15.62 -8.79
CA LEU A 31 -2.68 -15.87 -8.28
C LEU A 31 -3.78 -15.54 -9.30
N GLU A 32 -3.64 -14.42 -10.00
CA GLU A 32 -4.56 -14.03 -11.07
C GLU A 32 -4.54 -15.02 -12.24
N LYS A 33 -3.36 -15.53 -12.63
CA LYS A 33 -3.25 -16.59 -13.64
C LYS A 33 -3.91 -17.89 -13.19
N GLU A 34 -3.64 -18.35 -11.97
CA GLU A 34 -4.29 -19.56 -11.41
C GLU A 34 -5.81 -19.39 -11.36
N LYS A 35 -6.30 -18.22 -10.96
CA LYS A 35 -7.72 -17.89 -10.96
C LYS A 35 -8.32 -17.97 -12.37
N GLN A 36 -7.68 -17.37 -13.36
CA GLN A 36 -8.12 -17.42 -14.75
C GLN A 36 -8.12 -18.85 -15.32
N GLU A 37 -7.10 -19.63 -15.02
CA GLU A 37 -7.05 -21.04 -15.42
C GLU A 37 -8.17 -21.87 -14.76
N ASN A 38 -8.46 -21.63 -13.48
CA ASN A 38 -9.53 -22.32 -12.77
C ASN A 38 -10.91 -21.91 -13.30
N LEU A 39 -11.14 -20.63 -13.61
CA LEU A 39 -12.37 -20.18 -14.27
C LEU A 39 -12.56 -20.84 -15.62
N LYS A 40 -11.51 -20.96 -16.42
CA LYS A 40 -11.55 -21.66 -17.71
C LYS A 40 -11.89 -23.13 -17.57
N ARG A 41 -11.31 -23.83 -16.58
CA ARG A 41 -11.63 -25.23 -16.27
C ARG A 41 -13.08 -25.42 -15.85
N ILE A 42 -13.65 -24.48 -15.08
CA ILE A 42 -15.06 -24.50 -14.70
C ILE A 42 -15.96 -24.35 -15.95
N GLU A 43 -15.64 -23.42 -16.84
CA GLU A 43 -16.38 -23.17 -18.07
C GLU A 43 -16.33 -24.39 -19.01
N GLU A 44 -15.15 -25.01 -19.17
CA GLU A 44 -14.98 -26.25 -19.92
C GLU A 44 -15.80 -27.41 -19.32
N ALA A 45 -15.83 -27.54 -17.99
CA ALA A 45 -16.65 -28.57 -17.32
C ALA A 45 -18.14 -28.31 -17.50
N HIS A 46 -18.59 -27.06 -17.44
CA HIS A 46 -19.99 -26.69 -17.74
C HIS A 46 -20.38 -27.03 -19.19
N SER A 47 -19.53 -26.74 -20.17
CA SER A 47 -19.77 -27.08 -21.58
C SER A 47 -19.93 -28.60 -21.77
N ILE A 48 -19.07 -29.41 -21.14
CA ILE A 48 -19.17 -30.87 -21.19
C ILE A 48 -20.49 -31.36 -20.55
N LEU A 49 -20.92 -30.77 -19.43
CA LEU A 49 -22.18 -31.10 -18.80
C LEU A 49 -23.38 -30.82 -19.72
N GLN A 50 -23.39 -29.67 -20.38
CA GLN A 50 -24.43 -29.25 -21.29
C GLN A 50 -24.52 -30.15 -22.55
N GLU A 51 -23.38 -30.55 -23.13
CA GLU A 51 -23.32 -31.49 -24.23
C GLU A 51 -23.80 -32.90 -23.83
N THR A 52 -23.49 -33.34 -22.60
CA THR A 52 -23.87 -34.66 -22.11
C THR A 52 -25.37 -34.75 -21.76
N GLU A 53 -25.99 -33.65 -21.31
CA GLU A 53 -27.46 -33.58 -21.11
C GLU A 53 -28.23 -33.77 -22.43
N THR A 54 -27.73 -33.26 -23.52
CA THR A 54 -28.35 -33.40 -24.84
C THR A 54 -28.14 -34.80 -25.44
N GLN A 55 -27.13 -35.51 -25.04
CA GLN A 55 -26.78 -36.85 -25.58
C GLN A 55 -27.02 -37.96 -24.56
N LYS A 56 -27.97 -38.01 -23.75
CA LYS A 56 -28.41 -39.16 -22.86
C LYS A 56 -27.48 -40.39 -22.78
N LYS A 57 -26.15 -40.25 -22.94
CA LYS A 57 -25.18 -41.34 -22.85
C LYS A 57 -24.11 -41.02 -21.78
N SER A 58 -24.17 -41.85 -20.77
CA SER A 58 -23.11 -42.15 -19.78
C SER A 58 -23.08 -41.29 -18.53
N THR A 59 -23.76 -41.74 -17.49
CA THR A 59 -23.66 -41.35 -16.09
C THR A 59 -22.21 -41.17 -15.61
N LEU A 60 -21.28 -41.93 -16.17
CA LEU A 60 -19.84 -41.85 -15.87
C LEU A 60 -19.17 -40.58 -16.42
N GLY A 61 -19.57 -40.11 -17.60
CA GLY A 61 -19.06 -38.84 -18.18
C GLY A 61 -19.53 -37.62 -17.38
N GLN A 62 -20.83 -37.61 -16.98
CA GLN A 62 -21.37 -36.53 -16.13
C GLN A 62 -20.70 -36.51 -14.76
N LEU A 63 -20.49 -37.65 -14.12
CA LEU A 63 -19.82 -37.75 -12.84
C LEU A 63 -18.36 -37.23 -12.91
N SER A 64 -17.64 -37.62 -14.00
CA SER A 64 -16.27 -37.12 -14.23
C SER A 64 -16.25 -35.62 -14.45
N ALA A 65 -17.22 -35.03 -15.18
CA ALA A 65 -17.31 -33.59 -15.41
C ALA A 65 -17.62 -32.84 -14.10
N ILE A 66 -18.56 -33.33 -13.31
CA ILE A 66 -18.89 -32.77 -11.98
C ILE A 66 -17.66 -32.83 -11.06
N SER A 67 -16.96 -33.99 -11.00
CA SER A 67 -15.73 -34.11 -10.20
C SER A 67 -14.66 -33.05 -10.58
N ARG A 68 -14.44 -32.84 -11.87
CA ARG A 68 -13.48 -31.82 -12.35
C ARG A 68 -13.95 -30.41 -12.02
N GLN A 69 -15.24 -30.15 -12.11
CA GLN A 69 -15.82 -28.85 -11.73
C GLN A 69 -15.63 -28.58 -10.24
N ILE A 70 -15.89 -29.57 -9.38
CA ILE A 70 -15.67 -29.48 -7.94
C ILE A 70 -14.20 -29.15 -7.66
N GLU A 71 -13.27 -29.92 -8.25
CA GLU A 71 -11.82 -29.68 -8.07
C GLU A 71 -11.39 -28.28 -8.53
N ALA A 72 -11.88 -27.82 -9.70
CA ALA A 72 -11.58 -26.48 -10.20
C ALA A 72 -12.17 -25.38 -9.30
N SER A 73 -13.40 -25.57 -8.77
CA SER A 73 -14.01 -24.63 -7.81
C SER A 73 -13.25 -24.59 -6.48
N GLU A 74 -12.79 -25.75 -5.97
CA GLU A 74 -11.97 -25.79 -4.75
C GLU A 74 -10.64 -25.05 -4.94
N MET A 75 -9.97 -25.23 -6.08
CA MET A 75 -8.76 -24.51 -6.42
C MET A 75 -9.02 -23.00 -6.57
N LEU A 76 -10.10 -22.61 -7.22
CA LEU A 76 -10.49 -21.19 -7.36
C LEU A 76 -10.74 -20.53 -5.99
N ILE A 77 -11.49 -21.22 -5.11
CA ILE A 77 -11.72 -20.74 -3.74
C ILE A 77 -10.41 -20.58 -2.98
N GLY A 78 -9.47 -21.50 -3.14
CA GLY A 78 -8.13 -21.42 -2.58
C GLY A 78 -7.37 -20.19 -3.07
N SER A 79 -7.34 -19.97 -4.38
CA SER A 79 -6.67 -18.81 -5.00
C SER A 79 -7.29 -17.47 -4.55
N ILE A 80 -8.63 -17.39 -4.47
CA ILE A 80 -9.31 -16.20 -3.95
C ILE A 80 -8.94 -15.96 -2.48
N SER A 81 -8.87 -17.01 -1.66
CA SER A 81 -8.46 -16.90 -0.25
C SER A 81 -7.06 -16.35 -0.10
N GLU A 82 -6.11 -16.83 -0.92
CA GLU A 82 -4.73 -16.32 -0.91
C GLU A 82 -4.68 -14.83 -1.34
N GLU A 83 -5.44 -14.46 -2.37
CA GLU A 83 -5.51 -13.07 -2.84
C GLU A 83 -6.14 -12.15 -1.79
N VAL A 84 -7.19 -12.59 -1.11
CA VAL A 84 -7.83 -11.84 0.00
C VAL A 84 -6.86 -11.62 1.15
N ASN A 85 -6.07 -12.64 1.52
CA ASN A 85 -5.07 -12.53 2.59
C ASN A 85 -3.94 -11.57 2.21
N LEU A 86 -3.42 -11.66 0.97
CA LEU A 86 -2.40 -10.76 0.47
C LEU A 86 -2.90 -9.31 0.47
N LEU A 87 -4.11 -9.10 -0.04
CA LEU A 87 -4.73 -7.79 -0.09
C LEU A 87 -5.02 -7.23 1.32
N GLY A 88 -5.33 -8.11 2.28
CA GLY A 88 -5.45 -7.76 3.69
C GLY A 88 -4.15 -7.21 4.27
N SER A 89 -3.02 -7.88 4.00
CA SER A 89 -1.69 -7.42 4.42
C SER A 89 -1.34 -6.06 3.81
N ASP A 90 -1.60 -5.88 2.51
CA ASP A 90 -1.38 -4.61 1.82
C ASP A 90 -2.22 -3.47 2.42
N ILE A 91 -3.49 -3.75 2.75
CA ILE A 91 -4.39 -2.79 3.39
C ILE A 91 -3.87 -2.38 4.77
N ASP A 92 -3.35 -3.31 5.56
CA ASP A 92 -2.79 -3.03 6.87
C ASP A 92 -1.54 -2.17 6.79
N GLU A 93 -0.63 -2.45 5.83
CA GLU A 93 0.54 -1.63 5.56
C GLU A 93 0.14 -0.21 5.13
N LEU A 94 -0.79 -0.10 4.18
CA LEU A 94 -1.28 1.19 3.71
C LEU A 94 -1.95 2.00 4.84
N ASN A 95 -2.68 1.33 5.72
CA ASN A 95 -3.30 1.97 6.88
C ASN A 95 -2.26 2.57 7.84
N GLN A 96 -1.13 1.88 8.04
CA GLN A 96 -0.02 2.41 8.83
C GLN A 96 0.60 3.64 8.17
N VAL A 97 0.83 3.60 6.85
CA VAL A 97 1.34 4.74 6.07
C VAL A 97 0.38 5.94 6.16
N VAL A 98 -0.92 5.72 5.98
CA VAL A 98 -1.96 6.76 6.09
C VAL A 98 -1.95 7.39 7.49
N LYS A 99 -1.87 6.59 8.55
CA LYS A 99 -1.81 7.09 9.94
C LYS A 99 -0.55 7.91 10.20
N SER A 100 0.61 7.45 9.72
CA SER A 100 1.88 8.18 9.86
C SER A 100 1.82 9.52 9.14
N LEU A 101 1.39 9.54 7.87
CA LEU A 101 1.27 10.77 7.09
C LEU A 101 0.25 11.76 7.69
N ASP A 102 -0.85 11.28 8.28
CA ASP A 102 -1.84 12.13 8.95
C ASP A 102 -1.24 12.77 10.22
N ALA A 103 -0.48 12.01 11.00
CA ALA A 103 0.23 12.52 12.17
C ALA A 103 1.29 13.57 11.78
N ASP A 104 2.10 13.29 10.75
CA ASP A 104 3.11 14.21 10.23
C ASP A 104 2.48 15.50 9.71
N LEU A 105 1.38 15.38 8.96
CA LEU A 105 0.63 16.52 8.46
C LEU A 105 0.08 17.39 9.59
N LYS A 106 -0.44 16.76 10.65
CA LYS A 106 -0.94 17.46 11.84
C LYS A 106 0.19 18.21 12.54
N ALA A 107 1.35 17.57 12.74
CA ALA A 107 2.52 18.20 13.33
C ALA A 107 3.00 19.41 12.51
N LEU A 108 3.17 19.25 11.20
CA LEU A 108 3.55 20.31 10.27
C LEU A 108 2.58 21.50 10.30
N LYS A 109 1.27 21.23 10.34
CA LYS A 109 0.24 22.27 10.44
C LYS A 109 0.30 23.00 11.78
N GLN A 110 0.55 22.31 12.88
CA GLN A 110 0.70 22.92 14.22
C GLN A 110 1.93 23.82 14.27
N GLU A 111 3.07 23.37 13.76
CA GLU A 111 4.29 24.19 13.67
C GLU A 111 4.05 25.43 12.81
N TYR A 112 3.44 25.27 11.64
CA TYR A 112 3.10 26.38 10.76
C TYR A 112 2.14 27.37 11.42
N ALA A 113 1.09 26.89 12.10
CA ALA A 113 0.15 27.71 12.83
C ALA A 113 0.83 28.49 13.97
N SER A 114 1.74 27.85 14.72
CA SER A 114 2.51 28.50 15.77
C SER A 114 3.39 29.62 15.23
N MET A 115 4.03 29.40 14.07
CA MET A 115 4.82 30.44 13.38
C MET A 115 3.94 31.58 12.89
N ILE A 116 2.79 31.30 12.31
CA ILE A 116 1.83 32.34 11.88
C ILE A 116 1.30 33.14 13.08
N TYR A 117 0.98 32.45 14.18
CA TYR A 117 0.53 33.10 15.42
C TYR A 117 1.61 34.01 15.98
N ALA A 118 2.85 33.55 16.11
CA ALA A 118 3.98 34.36 16.56
C ALA A 118 4.19 35.59 15.65
N ALA A 119 4.06 35.42 14.34
CA ALA A 119 4.17 36.53 13.40
C ALA A 119 2.98 37.51 13.45
N SER A 120 1.77 37.01 13.77
CA SER A 120 0.54 37.87 13.90
C SER A 120 0.55 38.69 15.16
N LYS A 121 1.21 38.19 16.22
CA LYS A 121 1.35 38.90 17.49
C LYS A 121 2.25 40.15 17.38
N SER A 122 3.20 40.14 16.43
CA SER A 122 3.94 41.34 15.99
C SER A 122 3.09 42.12 14.98
N ARG A 123 2.06 42.77 15.48
CA ARG A 123 0.87 43.25 14.75
C ARG A 123 1.09 44.43 13.80
N HIS A 124 2.28 44.98 13.72
CA HIS A 124 2.53 46.13 12.85
C HIS A 124 3.62 45.80 11.85
N GLY A 125 3.35 45.96 10.56
CA GLY A 125 4.39 45.94 9.51
C GLY A 125 5.54 46.94 9.85
N PHE A 126 5.27 47.85 10.75
CA PHE A 126 6.21 48.71 11.45
C PHE A 126 7.27 47.94 12.23
N ASP A 127 6.93 46.81 12.87
CA ASP A 127 7.90 46.04 13.67
C ASP A 127 9.08 45.45 12.85
N ARG A 128 8.82 45.01 11.63
CA ARG A 128 9.86 44.49 10.74
C ARG A 128 10.78 45.60 10.24
N ILE A 129 10.18 46.73 9.89
CA ILE A 129 10.93 47.92 9.46
C ILE A 129 11.70 48.46 10.66
N THR A 130 11.04 48.61 11.80
CA THR A 130 11.66 49.04 13.06
C THR A 130 12.78 48.08 13.47
N PHE A 131 12.59 46.76 13.36
CA PHE A 131 13.63 45.76 13.65
C PHE A 131 14.85 45.94 12.74
N LEU A 132 14.68 46.23 11.45
CA LEU A 132 15.78 46.47 10.53
C LEU A 132 16.51 47.78 10.84
N PHE A 133 15.76 48.85 10.99
CA PHE A 133 16.32 50.20 11.18
C PHE A 133 16.79 50.52 12.60
N SER A 134 16.42 49.68 13.59
CA SER A 134 17.00 49.77 14.94
C SER A 134 18.41 49.13 15.03
N ALA A 135 19.01 48.75 13.91
CA ALA A 135 20.38 48.27 13.86
C ALA A 135 21.34 49.43 14.15
N GLN A 136 22.29 49.20 15.07
CA GLN A 136 23.31 50.19 15.44
C GLN A 136 24.46 50.28 14.45
N THR A 137 24.64 49.22 13.64
CA THR A 137 25.70 49.17 12.63
C THR A 137 25.16 48.61 11.32
N PHE A 138 25.80 48.99 10.22
CA PHE A 138 25.45 48.44 8.89
C PHE A 138 25.59 46.93 8.81
N SER A 139 26.60 46.36 9.44
CA SER A 139 26.76 44.87 9.52
C SER A 139 25.61 44.22 10.29
N GLN A 140 25.09 44.84 11.32
CA GLN A 140 23.93 44.36 12.05
C GLN A 140 22.64 44.44 11.22
N PHE A 141 22.48 45.51 10.45
CA PHE A 141 21.39 45.66 9.49
C PHE A 141 21.38 44.51 8.44
N LEU A 142 22.54 44.25 7.83
CA LEU A 142 22.66 43.16 6.85
C LEU A 142 22.36 41.79 7.45
N ARG A 143 22.81 41.47 8.66
CA ARG A 143 22.47 40.22 9.35
C ARG A 143 20.97 40.10 9.64
N ARG A 144 20.33 41.18 10.06
CA ARG A 144 18.87 41.19 10.30
C ARG A 144 18.08 41.02 9.01
N LEU A 145 18.51 41.63 7.92
CA LEU A 145 17.91 41.46 6.60
C LEU A 145 18.04 40.01 6.11
N SER A 146 19.24 39.43 6.24
CA SER A 146 19.47 38.00 5.92
C SER A 146 18.60 37.09 6.77
N TYR A 147 18.46 37.34 8.06
CA TYR A 147 17.58 36.57 8.94
C TYR A 147 16.13 36.62 8.49
N LEU A 148 15.59 37.80 8.15
CA LEU A 148 14.22 37.94 7.66
C LEU A 148 13.99 37.24 6.34
N SER A 149 14.98 37.27 5.45
CA SER A 149 14.95 36.55 4.17
C SER A 149 14.92 35.03 4.39
N GLN A 150 15.81 34.49 5.24
CA GLN A 150 15.84 33.08 5.60
C GLN A 150 14.53 32.62 6.26
N TYR A 151 13.97 33.43 7.13
CA TYR A 151 12.70 33.16 7.78
C TYR A 151 11.52 33.10 6.79
N ALA A 152 11.49 34.01 5.81
CA ALA A 152 10.48 34.02 4.75
C ALA A 152 10.58 32.77 3.86
N GLU A 153 11.83 32.39 3.49
CA GLU A 153 12.06 31.18 2.68
C GLU A 153 11.71 29.90 3.45
N ALA A 154 12.06 29.81 4.74
CA ALA A 154 11.67 28.68 5.58
C ALA A 154 10.15 28.51 5.63
N ARG A 155 9.39 29.61 5.76
CA ARG A 155 7.91 29.58 5.73
C ARG A 155 7.36 29.08 4.40
N LYS A 156 7.92 29.57 3.30
CA LYS A 156 7.54 29.14 1.96
C LYS A 156 7.78 27.64 1.78
N THR A 157 8.96 27.17 2.19
CA THR A 157 9.34 25.76 2.13
C THR A 157 8.37 24.91 2.95
N GLN A 158 8.03 25.31 4.17
CA GLN A 158 7.09 24.59 5.04
C GLN A 158 5.68 24.54 4.45
N ALA A 159 5.19 25.62 3.85
CA ALA A 159 3.90 25.64 3.16
C ALA A 159 3.89 24.64 1.96
N VAL A 160 4.97 24.57 1.21
CA VAL A 160 5.14 23.60 0.11
C VAL A 160 5.19 22.18 0.66
N GLN A 161 5.87 21.92 1.76
CA GLN A 161 5.89 20.60 2.41
C GLN A 161 4.50 20.17 2.86
N ILE A 162 3.74 21.05 3.54
CA ILE A 162 2.34 20.78 3.94
C ILE A 162 1.50 20.39 2.72
N LYS A 163 1.64 21.12 1.61
CA LYS A 163 0.92 20.80 0.37
C LYS A 163 1.29 19.42 -0.16
N ARG A 164 2.60 19.11 -0.26
CA ARG A 164 3.09 17.80 -0.74
C ARG A 164 2.60 16.63 0.13
N VAL A 165 2.70 16.77 1.45
CA VAL A 165 2.23 15.73 2.37
C VAL A 165 0.71 15.56 2.27
N THR A 166 -0.04 16.65 2.10
CA THR A 166 -1.50 16.59 1.89
C THR A 166 -1.85 15.84 0.60
N GLU A 167 -1.14 16.12 -0.49
CA GLU A 167 -1.34 15.44 -1.78
C GLU A 167 -0.99 13.95 -1.69
N ALA A 168 0.13 13.61 -1.04
CA ALA A 168 0.55 12.23 -0.79
C ALA A 168 -0.49 11.48 0.06
N LEU A 169 -0.94 12.07 1.17
CA LEU A 169 -1.96 11.49 2.04
C LEU A 169 -3.27 11.22 1.30
N ASN A 170 -3.72 12.18 0.49
CA ASN A 170 -4.93 12.00 -0.32
C ASN A 170 -4.77 10.91 -1.39
N GLY A 171 -3.57 10.74 -1.94
CA GLY A 171 -3.22 9.64 -2.83
C GLY A 171 -3.33 8.30 -2.13
N GLN A 172 -2.67 8.16 -0.99
CA GLN A 172 -2.67 6.93 -0.20
C GLN A 172 -4.08 6.55 0.31
N LYS A 173 -4.88 7.52 0.74
CA LYS A 173 -6.27 7.28 1.14
C LYS A 173 -7.12 6.73 -0.02
N ARG A 174 -6.96 7.25 -1.23
CA ARG A 174 -7.67 6.72 -2.41
C ARG A 174 -7.24 5.29 -2.74
N GLU A 175 -5.95 5.00 -2.66
CA GLU A 175 -5.43 3.65 -2.87
C GLU A 175 -5.96 2.67 -1.82
N PHE A 176 -5.96 3.06 -0.55
CA PHE A 176 -6.54 2.30 0.55
C PHE A 176 -8.01 1.93 0.31
N GLU A 177 -8.84 2.91 -0.07
CA GLU A 177 -10.26 2.66 -0.35
C GLU A 177 -10.46 1.79 -1.59
N ALA A 178 -9.63 1.94 -2.62
CA ALA A 178 -9.66 1.08 -3.80
C ALA A 178 -9.35 -0.38 -3.44
N LYS A 179 -8.28 -0.63 -2.67
CA LYS A 179 -7.92 -1.97 -2.20
C LYS A 179 -8.99 -2.59 -1.30
N ARG A 180 -9.59 -1.81 -0.40
CA ARG A 180 -10.72 -2.29 0.41
C ARG A 180 -11.92 -2.70 -0.44
N THR A 181 -12.25 -1.92 -1.45
CA THR A 181 -13.35 -2.24 -2.38
C THR A 181 -13.05 -3.50 -3.18
N GLU A 182 -11.81 -3.68 -3.63
CA GLU A 182 -11.34 -4.89 -4.31
C GLU A 182 -11.46 -6.12 -3.38
N GLN A 183 -10.99 -6.03 -2.15
CA GLN A 183 -11.11 -7.10 -1.16
C GLN A 183 -12.57 -7.51 -0.91
N GLN A 184 -13.48 -6.54 -0.79
CA GLN A 184 -14.91 -6.82 -0.61
C GLN A 184 -15.51 -7.56 -1.81
N LYS A 185 -15.11 -7.20 -3.04
CA LYS A 185 -15.54 -7.90 -4.26
C LYS A 185 -15.04 -9.35 -4.29
N LEU A 186 -13.78 -9.57 -3.92
CA LEU A 186 -13.21 -10.92 -3.85
C LEU A 186 -13.90 -11.78 -2.80
N LEU A 187 -14.18 -11.24 -1.62
CA LEU A 187 -14.93 -11.94 -0.58
C LEU A 187 -16.36 -12.31 -1.05
N ALA A 188 -17.05 -11.40 -1.74
CA ALA A 188 -18.35 -11.69 -2.32
C ALA A 188 -18.28 -12.80 -3.38
N SER A 189 -17.26 -12.77 -4.24
CA SER A 189 -17.01 -13.82 -5.23
C SER A 189 -16.72 -15.18 -4.57
N GLN A 190 -15.92 -15.19 -3.51
CA GLN A 190 -15.61 -16.41 -2.74
C GLN A 190 -16.87 -17.03 -2.14
N VAL A 191 -17.75 -16.20 -1.56
CA VAL A 191 -19.03 -16.67 -1.00
C VAL A 191 -19.94 -17.25 -2.09
N ALA A 192 -20.00 -16.61 -3.26
CA ALA A 192 -20.79 -17.10 -4.39
C ALA A 192 -20.26 -18.45 -4.89
N GLU A 193 -18.94 -18.58 -5.05
CA GLU A 193 -18.31 -19.83 -5.50
C GLU A 193 -18.47 -20.95 -4.49
N ASN A 194 -18.34 -20.68 -3.18
CA ASN A 194 -18.63 -21.65 -2.11
C ASN A 194 -20.08 -22.16 -2.18
N LYS A 195 -21.04 -21.26 -2.46
CA LYS A 195 -22.45 -21.66 -2.63
C LYS A 195 -22.65 -22.54 -3.86
N SER A 196 -21.98 -22.22 -4.97
CA SER A 196 -21.99 -23.03 -6.19
C SER A 196 -21.39 -24.41 -5.94
N LEU A 197 -20.26 -24.49 -5.26
CA LEU A 197 -19.59 -25.73 -4.90
C LEU A 197 -20.47 -26.63 -4.02
N LEU A 198 -21.17 -26.05 -3.05
CA LEU A 198 -22.11 -26.79 -2.20
C LEU A 198 -23.31 -27.38 -2.99
N ALA A 199 -23.74 -26.72 -4.05
CA ALA A 199 -24.80 -27.22 -4.93
C ALA A 199 -24.37 -28.38 -5.84
N LEU A 200 -23.05 -28.53 -6.07
CA LEU A 200 -22.48 -29.62 -6.86
C LEU A 200 -22.19 -30.87 -6.01
N LYS A 201 -21.98 -30.71 -4.70
CA LYS A 201 -21.76 -31.80 -3.72
C LYS A 201 -23.06 -32.41 -3.25
#